data_03a0b9ee055096e3afff175c9d9bdcc6
#
_entry.id   03a0b9ee055096e3afff175c9d9bdcc6
#
_cell.length_a   1.000
_cell.length_b   1.000
_cell.length_c   1.000
_cell.angle_alpha   90.00
_cell.angle_beta   90.00
_cell.angle_gamma   90.00
#
_symmetry.space_group_name_H-M   'P 1'
#
loop_
_entity.id
_entity.type
_entity.pdbx_description
1 polymer ?
#
loop_
_entity_poly.entity_id
_entity_poly.type
_entity_poly.pdbx_seq_one_letter_code
_entity_poly.pdbx_strand_id
1 'polypeptide(L)'
;MDTNEVKTYGCRLNFYESEVIRKFAKKQNISNSTFINGCAVTNKTIADLKSEIRKIKREKPDRKIVLTGCAAQIHQEEFSKMSEIDAIIGNKEKLEEKTYERLRTANDKVNEVGDILQESQAIAPIIDKVEQRIRGFVQIQNGCDHRCTFCIIPYGRGNSRSVKPNNVVKQIKNLLEKNYKEVVLTGVDLTSYGHDFEDKKTITDLVKLIFSEVPNLKRLRLSSLDIAEIDDDLTNLIGTEKRILP
;
A
#
# COMPACT_ATOMS: atom_id res chain seq x y z
N MET A 1 1.59 -9.74 27.20
CA MET A 1 2.48 -9.70 26.03
C MET A 1 2.20 -8.41 25.29
N ASP A 2 3.20 -7.57 25.12
CA ASP A 2 3.01 -6.28 24.43
C ASP A 2 2.75 -6.55 22.94
N THR A 3 1.60 -6.14 22.46
CA THR A 3 1.15 -6.41 21.09
C THR A 3 1.85 -5.46 20.12
N ASN A 4 2.07 -5.92 18.89
CA ASN A 4 2.56 -5.05 17.83
C ASN A 4 1.57 -3.94 17.53
N GLU A 5 2.10 -2.76 17.23
CA GLU A 5 1.33 -1.61 16.77
C GLU A 5 1.74 -1.27 15.33
N VAL A 6 0.78 -0.92 14.48
CA VAL A 6 1.05 -0.39 13.14
C VAL A 6 0.43 0.98 13.02
N LYS A 7 1.27 2.00 12.93
CA LYS A 7 0.88 3.39 12.70
C LYS A 7 0.96 3.71 11.21
N THR A 8 -0.14 4.18 10.65
CA THR A 8 -0.27 4.43 9.21
C THR A 8 -0.42 5.92 8.95
N TYR A 9 0.46 6.45 8.13
CA TYR A 9 0.42 7.84 7.66
C TYR A 9 0.34 7.88 6.14
N GLY A 10 -0.61 8.65 5.60
CA GLY A 10 -0.70 8.90 4.16
C GLY A 10 -1.95 8.34 3.48
N CYS A 11 -1.79 7.76 2.30
CA CYS A 11 -2.85 7.43 1.37
C CYS A 11 -3.50 6.04 1.61
N ARG A 12 -4.53 5.72 0.81
CA ARG A 12 -5.25 4.44 0.89
C ARG A 12 -4.35 3.23 0.64
N LEU A 13 -3.30 3.36 -0.20
CA LEU A 13 -2.29 2.31 -0.37
C LEU A 13 -1.57 2.03 0.94
N ASN A 14 -1.16 3.06 1.68
CA ASN A 14 -0.51 2.84 2.98
C ASN A 14 -1.44 2.11 3.96
N PHE A 15 -2.75 2.38 3.94
CA PHE A 15 -3.70 1.63 4.77
C PHE A 15 -3.80 0.16 4.37
N TYR A 16 -3.90 -0.14 3.07
CA TYR A 16 -3.86 -1.52 2.58
C TYR A 16 -2.54 -2.21 2.97
N GLU A 17 -1.42 -1.58 2.71
CA GLU A 17 -0.09 -2.10 3.00
C GLU A 17 0.13 -2.34 4.51
N SER A 18 -0.46 -1.51 5.36
CA SER A 18 -0.42 -1.70 6.81
C SER A 18 -1.14 -2.97 7.28
N GLU A 19 -2.18 -3.41 6.58
CA GLU A 19 -2.80 -4.71 6.87
C GLU A 19 -1.88 -5.88 6.47
N VAL A 20 -1.12 -5.73 5.38
CA VAL A 20 -0.09 -6.71 5.00
C VAL A 20 0.99 -6.79 6.09
N ILE A 21 1.45 -5.64 6.59
CA ILE A 21 2.41 -5.56 7.70
C ILE A 21 1.87 -6.29 8.95
N ARG A 22 0.62 -6.01 9.36
CA ARG A 22 -0.02 -6.69 10.49
C ARG A 22 -0.08 -8.19 10.29
N LYS A 23 -0.47 -8.63 9.11
CA LYS A 23 -0.57 -10.05 8.75
C LYS A 23 0.77 -10.75 8.89
N PHE A 24 1.82 -10.22 8.29
CA PHE A 24 3.13 -10.86 8.30
C PHE A 24 3.81 -10.76 9.67
N ALA A 25 3.71 -9.63 10.36
CA ALA A 25 4.24 -9.49 11.71
C ALA A 25 3.59 -10.50 12.68
N LYS A 26 2.26 -10.69 12.57
CA LYS A 26 1.53 -11.71 13.35
C LYS A 26 1.96 -13.12 12.98
N LYS A 27 2.07 -13.45 11.68
CA LYS A 27 2.46 -14.78 11.20
C LYS A 27 3.85 -15.16 11.68
N GLN A 28 4.77 -14.20 11.74
CA GLN A 28 6.15 -14.40 12.20
C GLN A 28 6.31 -14.24 13.72
N ASN A 29 5.22 -14.08 14.49
CA ASN A 29 5.24 -13.89 15.94
C ASN A 29 6.18 -12.77 16.41
N ILE A 30 6.31 -11.70 15.61
CA ILE A 30 7.03 -10.51 16.05
C ILE A 30 6.23 -9.87 17.18
N SER A 31 6.89 -9.45 18.24
CA SER A 31 6.29 -8.81 19.42
C SER A 31 7.06 -7.54 19.82
N ASN A 32 6.47 -6.74 20.68
CA ASN A 32 7.07 -5.52 21.22
C ASN A 32 7.64 -4.57 20.16
N SER A 33 6.89 -4.42 19.03
CA SER A 33 7.35 -3.60 17.90
C SER A 33 6.28 -2.60 17.48
N THR A 34 6.71 -1.41 17.07
CA THR A 34 5.87 -0.43 16.36
C THR A 34 6.35 -0.31 14.93
N PHE A 35 5.49 -0.68 13.99
CA PHE A 35 5.70 -0.46 12.56
C PHE A 35 5.12 0.89 12.19
N ILE A 36 5.92 1.75 11.56
CA ILE A 36 5.51 3.07 11.10
C ILE A 36 5.53 3.06 9.58
N ASN A 37 4.34 3.00 8.96
CA ASN A 37 4.19 3.08 7.50
C ASN A 37 3.99 4.54 7.11
N GLY A 38 5.09 5.20 6.74
CA GLY A 38 5.21 6.65 6.61
C GLY A 38 5.01 7.18 5.19
N CYS A 39 4.33 8.32 5.08
CA CYS A 39 4.24 9.11 3.85
C CYS A 39 5.43 10.08 3.72
N ALA A 40 5.77 10.47 2.47
CA ALA A 40 6.84 11.42 2.18
C ALA A 40 6.39 12.62 1.32
N VAL A 41 5.07 12.79 1.14
CA VAL A 41 4.55 13.81 0.21
C VAL A 41 4.85 15.24 0.68
N THR A 42 4.98 15.47 2.00
CA THR A 42 5.28 16.80 2.53
C THR A 42 6.41 16.75 3.56
N ASN A 43 7.22 17.83 3.61
CA ASN A 43 8.26 17.99 4.63
C ASN A 43 7.69 17.97 6.05
N LYS A 44 6.47 18.49 6.24
CA LYS A 44 5.77 18.45 7.52
C LYS A 44 5.57 16.99 7.97
N THR A 45 5.11 16.12 7.07
CA THR A 45 4.92 14.69 7.38
C THR A 45 6.23 14.04 7.85
N ILE A 46 7.35 14.36 7.21
CA ILE A 46 8.66 13.82 7.62
C ILE A 46 9.05 14.32 9.02
N ALA A 47 8.82 15.61 9.31
CA ALA A 47 9.08 16.17 10.65
C ALA A 47 8.19 15.53 11.73
N ASP A 48 6.90 15.35 11.43
CA ASP A 48 5.94 14.71 12.33
C ASP A 48 6.32 13.25 12.60
N LEU A 49 6.75 12.50 11.57
CA LEU A 49 7.25 11.11 11.73
C LEU A 49 8.47 11.04 12.66
N LYS A 50 9.45 11.93 12.50
CA LYS A 50 10.63 11.97 13.38
C LYS A 50 10.24 12.28 14.82
N SER A 51 9.31 13.22 15.01
CA SER A 51 8.80 13.57 16.35
C SER A 51 8.11 12.38 17.00
N GLU A 52 7.26 11.67 16.25
CA GLU A 52 6.53 10.49 16.72
C GLU A 52 7.48 9.35 17.08
N ILE A 53 8.50 9.08 16.26
CA ILE A 53 9.52 8.06 16.52
C ILE A 53 10.22 8.34 17.85
N ARG A 54 10.69 9.58 18.06
CA ARG A 54 11.34 9.99 19.31
C ARG A 54 10.40 9.89 20.52
N LYS A 55 9.13 10.26 20.33
CA LYS A 55 8.11 10.13 21.38
C LYS A 55 7.91 8.68 21.80
N ILE A 56 7.73 7.78 20.84
CA ILE A 56 7.54 6.34 21.11
C ILE A 56 8.74 5.79 21.87
N LYS A 57 9.96 6.09 21.41
CA LYS A 57 11.19 5.56 22.06
C LYS A 57 11.39 6.11 23.46
N ARG A 58 11.00 7.36 23.71
CA ARG A 58 11.04 7.95 25.05
C ARG A 58 10.02 7.33 26.01
N GLU A 59 8.79 7.05 25.50
CA GLU A 59 7.72 6.47 26.32
C GLU A 59 7.91 4.96 26.53
N LYS A 60 8.51 4.28 25.57
CA LYS A 60 8.74 2.84 25.56
C LYS A 60 10.15 2.51 25.04
N PRO A 61 11.20 2.65 25.88
CA PRO A 61 12.61 2.51 25.44
C PRO A 61 12.95 1.15 24.81
N ASP A 62 12.35 0.07 25.32
CA ASP A 62 12.61 -1.30 24.86
C ASP A 62 11.81 -1.67 23.60
N ARG A 63 10.91 -0.79 23.13
CA ARG A 63 10.08 -1.07 21.98
C ARG A 63 10.87 -0.93 20.69
N LYS A 64 10.84 -1.95 19.84
CA LYS A 64 11.46 -1.92 18.52
C LYS A 64 10.65 -1.03 17.59
N ILE A 65 11.33 -0.14 16.85
CA ILE A 65 10.73 0.73 15.85
C ILE A 65 11.17 0.28 14.46
N VAL A 66 10.20 -0.09 13.63
CA VAL A 66 10.39 -0.47 12.23
C VAL A 66 9.77 0.62 11.36
N LEU A 67 10.59 1.37 10.65
CA LEU A 67 10.14 2.39 9.70
C LEU A 67 9.99 1.79 8.31
N THR A 68 8.90 2.12 7.62
CA THR A 68 8.64 1.73 6.23
C THR A 68 7.80 2.79 5.50
N GLY A 69 7.43 2.50 4.27
CA GLY A 69 6.64 3.41 3.43
C GLY A 69 7.48 4.35 2.59
N CYS A 70 6.84 5.31 1.95
CA CYS A 70 7.53 6.27 1.09
C CYS A 70 8.59 7.08 1.85
N ALA A 71 8.38 7.35 3.15
CA ALA A 71 9.36 8.02 3.99
C ALA A 71 10.66 7.22 4.10
N ALA A 72 10.56 5.92 4.36
CA ALA A 72 11.72 5.03 4.42
C ALA A 72 12.41 4.88 3.06
N GLN A 73 11.63 4.77 1.99
CA GLN A 73 12.15 4.60 0.63
C GLN A 73 12.94 5.81 0.13
N ILE A 74 12.47 7.02 0.42
CA ILE A 74 13.03 8.27 -0.13
C ILE A 74 14.10 8.88 0.79
N HIS A 75 13.88 8.81 2.10
CA HIS A 75 14.73 9.44 3.12
C HIS A 75 15.52 8.42 3.94
N GLN A 76 15.89 7.28 3.33
CA GLN A 76 16.61 6.18 4.00
C GLN A 76 17.85 6.65 4.75
N GLU A 77 18.71 7.45 4.12
CA GLU A 77 19.95 7.94 4.73
C GLU A 77 19.70 8.82 5.96
N GLU A 78 18.67 9.65 5.91
CA GLU A 78 18.32 10.54 7.00
C GLU A 78 17.78 9.76 8.20
N PHE A 79 16.88 8.82 7.96
CA PHE A 79 16.31 7.98 9.00
C PHE A 79 17.29 6.94 9.55
N SER A 80 18.27 6.48 8.75
CA SER A 80 19.29 5.54 9.20
C SER A 80 20.21 6.11 10.30
N LYS A 81 20.36 7.45 10.35
CA LYS A 81 21.13 8.16 11.36
C LYS A 81 20.40 8.28 12.71
N MET A 82 19.10 7.97 12.75
CA MET A 82 18.34 8.00 14.00
C MET A 82 18.60 6.73 14.81
N SER A 83 19.11 6.90 16.04
CA SER A 83 19.38 5.79 16.97
C SER A 83 18.10 5.12 17.49
N GLU A 84 16.99 5.84 17.43
CA GLU A 84 15.67 5.37 17.86
C GLU A 84 15.06 4.30 16.94
N ILE A 85 15.54 4.16 15.68
CA ILE A 85 15.02 3.24 14.69
C ILE A 85 15.83 1.95 14.70
N ASP A 86 15.15 0.84 14.91
CA ASP A 86 15.76 -0.49 14.94
C ASP A 86 15.78 -1.16 13.56
N ALA A 87 14.81 -0.82 12.69
CA ALA A 87 14.80 -1.33 11.32
C ALA A 87 14.18 -0.33 10.32
N ILE A 88 14.74 -0.32 9.10
CA ILE A 88 14.19 0.42 7.96
C ILE A 88 13.97 -0.58 6.83
N ILE A 89 12.74 -0.67 6.31
CA ILE A 89 12.37 -1.53 5.21
C ILE A 89 11.66 -0.76 4.10
N GLY A 90 11.98 -1.04 2.85
CA GLY A 90 11.44 -0.35 1.69
C GLY A 90 10.00 -0.71 1.36
N ASN A 91 9.49 -0.09 0.32
CA ASN A 91 8.11 -0.26 -0.13
C ASN A 91 7.83 -1.62 -0.77
N LYS A 92 8.84 -2.30 -1.35
CA LYS A 92 8.75 -3.68 -1.81
C LYS A 92 8.86 -4.63 -0.64
N GLU A 93 9.90 -4.48 0.15
CA GLU A 93 10.30 -5.39 1.23
C GLU A 93 9.20 -5.56 2.28
N LYS A 94 8.44 -4.50 2.58
CA LYS A 94 7.30 -4.59 3.50
C LYS A 94 6.16 -5.51 3.04
N LEU A 95 6.11 -5.83 1.73
CA LEU A 95 5.11 -6.72 1.14
C LEU A 95 5.60 -8.16 0.98
N GLU A 96 6.84 -8.46 1.40
CA GLU A 96 7.46 -9.78 1.32
C GLU A 96 7.55 -10.43 2.70
N GLU A 97 7.02 -11.63 2.85
CA GLU A 97 7.01 -12.35 4.14
C GLU A 97 8.41 -12.64 4.67
N LYS A 98 9.37 -12.94 3.76
CA LYS A 98 10.77 -13.22 4.12
C LYS A 98 11.45 -12.07 4.89
N THR A 99 11.03 -10.82 4.66
CA THR A 99 11.54 -9.65 5.40
C THR A 99 11.20 -9.74 6.87
N TYR A 100 10.00 -10.22 7.21
CA TYR A 100 9.57 -10.36 8.62
C TYR A 100 10.25 -11.55 9.32
N GLU A 101 10.64 -12.59 8.58
CA GLU A 101 11.48 -13.67 9.11
C GLU A 101 12.85 -13.12 9.56
N ARG A 102 13.47 -12.28 8.71
CA ARG A 102 14.73 -11.61 9.06
C ARG A 102 14.58 -10.64 10.21
N LEU A 103 13.52 -9.80 10.22
CA LEU A 103 13.24 -8.88 11.32
C LEU A 103 13.09 -9.60 12.67
N ARG A 104 12.52 -10.82 12.66
CA ARG A 104 12.36 -11.64 13.87
C ARG A 104 13.69 -12.14 14.42
N THR A 105 14.61 -12.51 13.54
CA THR A 105 15.89 -13.15 13.91
C THR A 105 17.05 -12.18 14.06
N ALA A 106 16.91 -10.94 13.59
CA ALA A 106 17.97 -9.95 13.62
C ALA A 106 18.25 -9.44 15.04
N ASN A 107 19.53 -9.46 15.42
CA ASN A 107 20.02 -8.83 16.66
C ASN A 107 20.50 -7.40 16.41
N ASP A 108 20.92 -7.09 15.20
CA ASP A 108 21.42 -5.78 14.80
C ASP A 108 20.38 -4.98 14.02
N LYS A 109 20.66 -3.69 13.81
CA LYS A 109 19.83 -2.79 13.01
C LYS A 109 19.67 -3.30 11.58
N VAL A 110 18.42 -3.49 11.14
CA VAL A 110 18.10 -3.93 9.78
C VAL A 110 17.89 -2.70 8.89
N ASN A 111 18.52 -2.68 7.72
CA ASN A 111 18.30 -1.66 6.70
C ASN A 111 18.16 -2.34 5.33
N GLU A 112 16.92 -2.60 4.94
CA GLU A 112 16.55 -3.29 3.69
C GLU A 112 15.65 -2.40 2.84
N VAL A 113 16.26 -1.56 2.02
CA VAL A 113 15.56 -0.68 1.07
C VAL A 113 16.18 -0.88 -0.30
N GLY A 114 15.50 -1.63 -1.14
CA GLY A 114 15.92 -1.87 -2.52
C GLY A 114 15.60 -0.69 -3.45
N ASP A 115 16.15 -0.75 -4.67
CA ASP A 115 15.83 0.22 -5.71
C ASP A 115 14.42 -0.03 -6.27
N ILE A 116 13.47 0.78 -5.85
CA ILE A 116 12.06 0.66 -6.23
C ILE A 116 11.82 0.91 -7.73
N LEU A 117 12.74 1.59 -8.42
CA LEU A 117 12.64 1.86 -9.86
C LEU A 117 12.93 0.62 -10.71
N GLN A 118 13.63 -0.38 -10.17
CA GLN A 118 13.91 -1.65 -10.83
C GLN A 118 12.75 -2.66 -10.71
N GLU A 119 11.73 -2.35 -9.91
CA GLU A 119 10.61 -3.26 -9.72
C GLU A 119 9.68 -3.27 -10.92
N SER A 120 9.48 -4.46 -11.49
CA SER A 120 8.61 -4.69 -12.67
C SER A 120 7.26 -5.32 -12.35
N GLN A 121 7.06 -5.82 -11.12
CA GLN A 121 5.82 -6.50 -10.75
C GLN A 121 5.12 -5.83 -9.58
N ALA A 122 3.79 -5.76 -9.63
CA ALA A 122 2.98 -5.34 -8.51
C ALA A 122 2.79 -6.49 -7.51
N ILE A 123 3.29 -6.30 -6.29
CA ILE A 123 3.08 -7.23 -5.18
C ILE A 123 1.84 -6.76 -4.40
N ALA A 124 0.82 -7.62 -4.35
CA ALA A 124 -0.44 -7.32 -3.65
C ALA A 124 -0.92 -8.54 -2.82
N PRO A 125 -0.34 -8.79 -1.64
CA PRO A 125 -0.77 -9.88 -0.78
C PRO A 125 -2.24 -9.73 -0.36
N ILE A 126 -2.96 -10.86 -0.28
CA ILE A 126 -4.36 -10.86 0.14
C ILE A 126 -4.46 -10.45 1.61
N ILE A 127 -5.35 -9.51 1.90
CA ILE A 127 -5.70 -9.06 3.25
C ILE A 127 -7.13 -9.46 3.59
N ASP A 128 -7.41 -9.67 4.88
CA ASP A 128 -8.73 -10.09 5.36
C ASP A 128 -9.59 -8.92 5.84
N LYS A 129 -8.97 -7.80 6.20
CA LYS A 129 -9.65 -6.61 6.70
C LYS A 129 -8.83 -5.36 6.44
N VAL A 130 -9.45 -4.20 6.58
CA VAL A 130 -8.80 -2.90 6.73
C VAL A 130 -9.22 -2.36 8.09
N GLU A 131 -8.28 -2.29 9.04
CA GLU A 131 -8.58 -1.97 10.43
C GLU A 131 -9.23 -0.58 10.56
N GLN A 132 -10.26 -0.50 11.43
CA GLN A 132 -11.06 0.71 11.67
C GLN A 132 -11.71 1.31 10.40
N ARG A 133 -11.92 0.49 9.35
CA ARG A 133 -12.56 0.94 8.10
C ARG A 133 -13.75 0.05 7.73
N ILE A 134 -14.82 0.71 7.29
CA ILE A 134 -16.02 0.05 6.77
C ILE A 134 -15.83 -0.36 5.30
N ARG A 135 -14.90 0.30 4.59
CA ARG A 135 -14.56 0.06 3.19
C ARG A 135 -13.35 -0.83 3.07
N GLY A 136 -13.41 -1.83 2.19
CA GLY A 136 -12.27 -2.66 1.82
C GLY A 136 -11.40 -1.94 0.80
N PHE A 137 -10.11 -1.78 1.07
CA PHE A 137 -9.16 -1.24 0.08
C PHE A 137 -8.52 -2.40 -0.68
N VAL A 138 -8.52 -2.32 -2.01
CA VAL A 138 -7.93 -3.32 -2.89
C VAL A 138 -6.92 -2.63 -3.78
N GLN A 139 -5.65 -2.93 -3.57
CA GLN A 139 -4.60 -2.45 -4.46
C GLN A 139 -4.75 -3.12 -5.81
N ILE A 140 -4.83 -2.30 -6.87
CA ILE A 140 -4.87 -2.78 -8.26
C ILE A 140 -3.67 -2.29 -9.07
N GLN A 141 -3.05 -1.19 -8.62
CA GLN A 141 -1.94 -0.55 -9.31
C GLN A 141 -1.01 0.10 -8.28
N ASN A 142 0.27 0.21 -8.57
CA ASN A 142 1.26 0.92 -7.76
C ASN A 142 2.33 1.56 -8.66
N GLY A 143 2.95 2.64 -8.17
CA GLY A 143 3.91 3.42 -8.95
C GLY A 143 3.24 4.36 -9.95
N CYS A 144 4.04 5.15 -10.68
CA CYS A 144 3.56 6.11 -11.67
C CYS A 144 4.66 6.43 -12.68
N ASP A 145 4.32 6.41 -13.96
CA ASP A 145 5.26 6.71 -15.06
C ASP A 145 5.29 8.20 -15.40
N HIS A 146 4.34 8.98 -14.91
CA HIS A 146 4.40 10.42 -14.99
C HIS A 146 5.60 10.95 -14.21
N ARG A 147 6.26 11.94 -14.75
CA ARG A 147 7.42 12.59 -14.14
C ARG A 147 7.13 14.07 -13.90
N CYS A 148 5.97 14.35 -13.26
CA CYS A 148 5.57 15.70 -12.90
C CYS A 148 6.67 16.34 -12.05
N THR A 149 7.05 17.59 -12.38
CA THR A 149 8.24 18.25 -11.82
C THR A 149 8.28 18.38 -10.31
N PHE A 150 7.13 18.38 -9.65
CA PHE A 150 6.99 18.50 -8.20
C PHE A 150 6.68 17.16 -7.48
N CYS A 151 6.51 16.06 -8.23
CA CYS A 151 5.96 14.84 -7.67
C CYS A 151 7.06 13.88 -7.18
N ILE A 152 7.00 13.54 -5.88
CA ILE A 152 7.91 12.60 -5.24
C ILE A 152 7.49 11.14 -5.38
N ILE A 153 6.27 10.87 -5.86
CA ILE A 153 5.67 9.52 -5.85
C ILE A 153 6.49 8.50 -6.63
N PRO A 154 7.00 8.75 -7.84
CA PRO A 154 7.80 7.76 -8.56
C PRO A 154 9.04 7.29 -7.79
N TYR A 155 9.67 8.18 -7.04
CA TYR A 155 10.86 7.85 -6.23
C TYR A 155 10.52 7.00 -4.99
N GLY A 156 9.30 7.13 -4.49
CA GLY A 156 8.83 6.32 -3.36
C GLY A 156 8.17 5.02 -3.77
N ARG A 157 7.59 4.95 -4.98
CA ARG A 157 6.74 3.83 -5.39
C ARG A 157 7.15 3.16 -6.70
N GLY A 158 8.14 3.71 -7.41
CA GLY A 158 8.65 3.19 -8.67
C GLY A 158 7.74 3.48 -9.86
N ASN A 159 8.02 2.78 -10.96
CA ASN A 159 7.24 2.85 -12.20
C ASN A 159 5.84 2.22 -12.03
N SER A 160 4.92 2.54 -12.93
CA SER A 160 3.56 1.99 -12.93
C SER A 160 3.58 0.46 -13.09
N ARG A 161 2.85 -0.23 -12.23
CA ARG A 161 2.73 -1.69 -12.23
C ARG A 161 1.32 -2.08 -11.80
N SER A 162 0.74 -3.00 -12.53
CA SER A 162 -0.65 -3.45 -12.35
C SER A 162 -0.73 -4.82 -11.68
N VAL A 163 -1.70 -4.99 -10.82
CA VAL A 163 -2.02 -6.28 -10.21
C VAL A 163 -2.86 -7.09 -11.19
N LYS A 164 -2.50 -8.35 -11.40
CA LYS A 164 -3.23 -9.24 -12.32
C LYS A 164 -4.72 -9.29 -11.98
N PRO A 165 -5.64 -9.22 -12.98
CA PRO A 165 -7.08 -9.16 -12.76
C PRO A 165 -7.63 -10.24 -11.84
N ASN A 166 -7.18 -11.49 -12.01
CA ASN A 166 -7.61 -12.61 -11.17
C ASN A 166 -7.25 -12.44 -9.67
N ASN A 167 -6.12 -11.81 -9.37
CA ASN A 167 -5.72 -11.52 -7.99
C ASN A 167 -6.60 -10.42 -7.38
N VAL A 168 -6.99 -9.42 -8.17
CA VAL A 168 -7.92 -8.38 -7.75
C VAL A 168 -9.29 -8.98 -7.43
N VAL A 169 -9.84 -9.80 -8.33
CA VAL A 169 -11.11 -10.50 -8.10
C VAL A 169 -11.05 -11.38 -6.85
N LYS A 170 -9.98 -12.14 -6.68
CA LYS A 170 -9.77 -12.99 -5.49
C LYS A 170 -9.76 -12.17 -4.20
N GLN A 171 -9.08 -11.02 -4.18
CA GLN A 171 -9.05 -10.13 -3.02
C GLN A 171 -10.44 -9.56 -2.72
N ILE A 172 -11.21 -9.17 -3.74
CA ILE A 172 -12.58 -8.66 -3.56
C ILE A 172 -13.48 -9.75 -2.98
N LYS A 173 -13.45 -10.99 -3.54
CA LYS A 173 -14.21 -12.13 -3.02
C LYS A 173 -13.89 -12.37 -1.55
N ASN A 174 -12.61 -12.39 -1.17
CA ASN A 174 -12.18 -12.54 0.23
C ASN A 174 -12.75 -11.45 1.15
N LEU A 175 -12.76 -10.18 0.72
CA LEU A 175 -13.33 -9.09 1.51
C LEU A 175 -14.85 -9.21 1.67
N LEU A 176 -15.58 -9.64 0.63
CA LEU A 176 -17.02 -9.87 0.73
C LEU A 176 -17.36 -11.00 1.72
N GLU A 177 -16.56 -12.08 1.76
CA GLU A 177 -16.69 -13.14 2.76
C GLU A 177 -16.49 -12.63 4.20
N LYS A 178 -15.74 -11.54 4.37
CA LYS A 178 -15.55 -10.80 5.63
C LYS A 178 -16.61 -9.72 5.86
N ASN A 179 -17.74 -9.78 5.14
CA ASN A 179 -18.88 -8.85 5.24
C ASN A 179 -18.61 -7.40 4.78
N TYR A 180 -17.55 -7.12 4.03
CA TYR A 180 -17.42 -5.83 3.37
C TYR A 180 -18.47 -5.70 2.26
N LYS A 181 -19.12 -4.55 2.21
CA LYS A 181 -20.17 -4.23 1.22
C LYS A 181 -19.74 -3.17 0.22
N GLU A 182 -18.61 -2.53 0.50
CA GLU A 182 -18.02 -1.50 -0.33
C GLU A 182 -16.52 -1.75 -0.47
N VAL A 183 -16.06 -1.71 -1.72
CA VAL A 183 -14.66 -1.87 -2.09
C VAL A 183 -14.19 -0.60 -2.78
N VAL A 184 -12.98 -0.17 -2.45
CA VAL A 184 -12.28 0.94 -3.11
C VAL A 184 -11.09 0.37 -3.86
N LEU A 185 -11.12 0.42 -5.20
CA LEU A 185 -9.94 0.13 -6.01
C LEU A 185 -8.92 1.23 -5.77
N THR A 186 -7.72 0.82 -5.40
CA THR A 186 -6.71 1.74 -4.89
C THR A 186 -5.41 1.59 -5.67
N GLY A 187 -4.87 2.70 -6.09
CA GLY A 187 -3.61 2.83 -6.80
C GLY A 187 -3.05 4.23 -6.66
N VAL A 188 -1.96 4.50 -7.33
CA VAL A 188 -1.39 5.83 -7.49
C VAL A 188 -2.09 6.56 -8.64
N ASP A 189 -2.26 5.84 -9.74
CA ASP A 189 -2.87 6.28 -10.97
C ASP A 189 -3.62 5.11 -11.61
N LEU A 190 -4.95 5.09 -11.43
CA LEU A 190 -5.76 3.97 -11.89
C LEU A 190 -5.99 3.96 -13.41
N THR A 191 -5.85 5.11 -14.06
CA THR A 191 -6.00 5.23 -15.51
C THR A 191 -4.91 4.49 -16.26
N SER A 192 -3.70 4.41 -15.69
CA SER A 192 -2.60 3.59 -16.24
C SER A 192 -2.70 2.09 -15.94
N TYR A 193 -3.79 1.61 -15.30
CA TYR A 193 -3.94 0.18 -15.02
C TYR A 193 -3.91 -0.67 -16.30
N GLY A 194 -3.06 -1.69 -16.28
CA GLY A 194 -2.94 -2.70 -17.34
C GLY A 194 -2.09 -2.28 -18.53
N HIS A 195 -1.55 -1.05 -18.56
CA HIS A 195 -0.64 -0.61 -19.61
C HIS A 195 0.67 -1.40 -19.63
N ASP A 196 1.06 -1.99 -18.50
CA ASP A 196 2.22 -2.86 -18.35
C ASP A 196 1.97 -4.33 -18.74
N PHE A 197 0.72 -4.72 -19.04
CA PHE A 197 0.41 -6.05 -19.54
C PHE A 197 0.66 -6.16 -21.04
N GLU A 198 1.01 -7.35 -21.50
CA GLU A 198 1.21 -7.65 -22.94
C GLU A 198 -0.08 -7.40 -23.73
N ASP A 199 -1.23 -7.79 -23.19
CA ASP A 199 -2.56 -7.65 -23.80
C ASP A 199 -3.25 -6.31 -23.48
N LYS A 200 -2.52 -5.33 -22.93
CA LYS A 200 -2.97 -3.93 -22.75
C LYS A 200 -4.39 -3.81 -22.21
N LYS A 201 -4.64 -4.34 -21.03
CA LYS A 201 -5.92 -4.16 -20.32
C LYS A 201 -6.11 -2.73 -19.85
N THR A 202 -7.36 -2.35 -19.66
CA THR A 202 -7.76 -1.05 -19.11
C THR A 202 -8.42 -1.20 -17.74
N ILE A 203 -8.55 -0.09 -17.02
CA ILE A 203 -9.35 -0.05 -15.79
C ILE A 203 -10.81 -0.41 -16.06
N THR A 204 -11.33 -0.04 -17.23
CA THR A 204 -12.68 -0.38 -17.69
C THR A 204 -12.85 -1.89 -17.84
N ASP A 205 -11.89 -2.58 -18.44
CA ASP A 205 -11.90 -4.04 -18.57
C ASP A 205 -11.89 -4.72 -17.19
N LEU A 206 -11.06 -4.21 -16.27
CA LEU A 206 -11.01 -4.73 -14.90
C LEU A 206 -12.36 -4.56 -14.19
N VAL A 207 -12.98 -3.40 -14.30
CA VAL A 207 -14.27 -3.13 -13.63
C VAL A 207 -15.38 -4.00 -14.20
N LYS A 208 -15.44 -4.18 -15.55
CA LYS A 208 -16.37 -5.11 -16.19
C LYS A 208 -16.15 -6.55 -15.69
N LEU A 209 -14.91 -7.01 -15.61
CA LEU A 209 -14.57 -8.33 -15.08
C LEU A 209 -15.00 -8.47 -13.61
N ILE A 210 -14.74 -7.47 -12.77
CA ILE A 210 -15.14 -7.50 -11.36
C ILE A 210 -16.65 -7.68 -11.24
N PHE A 211 -17.46 -6.94 -11.99
CA PHE A 211 -18.91 -7.06 -11.91
C PHE A 211 -19.47 -8.36 -12.48
N SER A 212 -18.79 -8.95 -13.45
CA SER A 212 -19.11 -10.28 -13.96
C SER A 212 -18.79 -11.38 -12.95
N GLU A 213 -17.59 -11.35 -12.35
CA GLU A 213 -17.09 -12.37 -11.44
C GLU A 213 -17.59 -12.25 -10.00
N VAL A 214 -18.06 -11.05 -9.63
CA VAL A 214 -18.51 -10.71 -8.26
C VAL A 214 -19.85 -9.99 -8.32
N PRO A 215 -20.93 -10.63 -8.81
CA PRO A 215 -22.23 -9.99 -9.03
C PRO A 215 -22.89 -9.47 -7.74
N ASN A 216 -22.53 -10.00 -6.60
CA ASN A 216 -23.01 -9.60 -5.27
C ASN A 216 -22.27 -8.38 -4.68
N LEU A 217 -21.24 -7.82 -5.34
CA LEU A 217 -20.60 -6.59 -4.93
C LEU A 217 -21.60 -5.43 -5.00
N LYS A 218 -21.85 -4.78 -3.86
CA LYS A 218 -22.87 -3.73 -3.76
C LYS A 218 -22.37 -2.35 -4.18
N ARG A 219 -21.11 -2.02 -3.84
CA ARG A 219 -20.54 -0.70 -4.08
C ARG A 219 -19.06 -0.80 -4.42
N LEU A 220 -18.69 -0.13 -5.50
CA LEU A 220 -17.32 0.01 -5.96
C LEU A 220 -16.96 1.50 -6.05
N ARG A 221 -15.78 1.85 -5.57
CA ARG A 221 -15.20 3.18 -5.81
C ARG A 221 -13.88 3.06 -6.53
N LEU A 222 -13.64 4.02 -7.40
CA LEU A 222 -12.35 4.25 -8.03
C LEU A 222 -11.62 5.35 -7.26
N SER A 223 -10.32 5.21 -7.00
CA SER A 223 -9.59 6.23 -6.23
C SER A 223 -9.00 7.30 -7.14
N SER A 224 -7.74 7.19 -7.48
CA SER A 224 -6.98 8.20 -8.20
C SER A 224 -7.11 7.99 -9.71
N LEU A 225 -7.98 8.73 -10.37
CA LEU A 225 -8.11 8.78 -11.82
C LEU A 225 -7.48 10.08 -12.31
N ASP A 226 -6.64 10.02 -13.34
CA ASP A 226 -6.19 11.21 -14.05
C ASP A 226 -7.25 11.58 -15.08
N ILE A 227 -7.81 12.78 -14.94
CA ILE A 227 -8.90 13.25 -15.81
C ILE A 227 -8.48 13.37 -17.27
N ALA A 228 -7.19 13.59 -17.54
CA ALA A 228 -6.65 13.67 -18.89
C ALA A 228 -6.59 12.31 -19.62
N GLU A 229 -6.66 11.21 -18.85
CA GLU A 229 -6.55 9.84 -19.37
C GLU A 229 -7.87 9.06 -19.29
N ILE A 230 -8.95 9.67 -18.80
CA ILE A 230 -10.28 9.06 -18.80
C ILE A 230 -10.82 9.00 -20.22
N ASP A 231 -11.08 7.77 -20.71
CA ASP A 231 -11.68 7.52 -22.00
C ASP A 231 -13.21 7.52 -21.94
N ASP A 232 -13.85 7.51 -23.14
CA ASP A 232 -15.30 7.47 -23.27
C ASP A 232 -15.90 6.19 -22.68
N ASP A 233 -15.20 5.06 -22.77
CA ASP A 233 -15.64 3.77 -22.25
C ASP A 233 -15.74 3.79 -20.71
N LEU A 234 -14.76 4.36 -20.04
CA LEU A 234 -14.78 4.53 -18.58
C LEU A 234 -15.87 5.53 -18.17
N THR A 235 -16.01 6.63 -18.91
CA THR A 235 -17.05 7.64 -18.67
C THR A 235 -18.43 7.03 -18.78
N ASN A 236 -18.70 6.28 -19.86
CA ASN A 236 -19.97 5.58 -20.07
C ASN A 236 -20.24 4.53 -18.98
N LEU A 237 -19.22 3.77 -18.59
CA LEU A 237 -19.34 2.77 -17.53
C LEU A 237 -19.70 3.41 -16.18
N ILE A 238 -19.05 4.51 -15.81
CA ILE A 238 -19.36 5.27 -14.58
C ILE A 238 -20.77 5.84 -14.62
N GLY A 239 -21.23 6.32 -15.78
CA GLY A 239 -22.55 6.90 -15.96
C GLY A 239 -23.71 5.87 -15.94
N THR A 240 -23.44 4.62 -16.30
CA THR A 240 -24.48 3.59 -16.46
C THR A 240 -24.49 2.56 -15.33
N GLU A 241 -23.36 2.22 -14.73
CA GLU A 241 -23.27 1.20 -13.69
C GLU A 241 -23.50 1.81 -12.28
N LYS A 242 -24.71 1.61 -11.76
CA LYS A 242 -25.15 2.18 -10.45
C LYS A 242 -24.35 1.74 -9.24
N ARG A 243 -23.55 0.67 -9.34
CA ARG A 243 -22.69 0.19 -8.25
C ARG A 243 -21.38 0.97 -8.16
N ILE A 244 -21.02 1.73 -9.18
CA ILE A 244 -19.87 2.64 -9.13
C ILE A 244 -20.32 3.92 -8.43
N LEU A 245 -19.65 4.24 -7.35
CA LEU A 245 -19.95 5.43 -6.55
C LEU A 245 -18.87 6.50 -6.76
N PRO A 246 -19.26 7.80 -6.71
CA PRO A 246 -18.30 8.90 -6.78
C PRO A 246 -17.31 8.93 -5.62
#